data_b9267a51a5608da6575d4cf87ce0e6f9
#
_entry.id   b9267a51a5608da6575d4cf87ce0e6f9
#
_cell.length_a   1.000
_cell.length_b   1.000
_cell.length_c   1.000
_cell.angle_alpha   90.00
_cell.angle_beta   90.00
_cell.angle_gamma   90.00
#
_symmetry.space_group_name_H-M   'P 1'
#
loop_
_entity.id
_entity.type
_entity.pdbx_description
1 polymer ?
#
loop_
_entity_poly.entity_id
_entity_poly.type
_entity_poly.pdbx_seq_one_letter_code
_entity_poly.pdbx_strand_id
1 'polypeptide(L)'
;MINVPYEEQIARKQDFAQECLGRFGKVEPVIRMKNPDHYRNKANSTFGYDRRGRSVCGVYRERSHEIVPVKECLLETKAADRIIQTVYELLPSFKIRPYDEDRGTGLLRHVQIRTARTTGEVMVTLVCASPVFPSRNNFVRELRRLHPEITTIVMNINDRHTSAVLGNRETVLYGKGYIEDVLCKKRFRISSRSFYQINSIQTEKLYNIAIDCAGLSGKERILDVYCGIGTIGIIASDKCREVLSTEVNAEAVKDAGINAKMNHADNVRVYESDAGAFMTDLAEAGEQVDVLFMDPPRAGADETFLESTCRLMPRKIVYISCNPVTLSDNLEYLTAKGYKVMKMVPVDMFPYTEHIETVVQLSKENISSQNVRVEFSLEEIDMSRFQQGATYEQIQAWVQEKYGFHVTHLNIAKTKRKCGIIERENYNLPKNENSRSPETPKEKEEAIIETFRHFRMI
;
A
#
# COMPACT_ATOMS: atom_id res chain seq x y z
N MET A 1 -5.30 25.99 -0.99
CA MET A 1 -4.31 26.83 -0.25
C MET A 1 -3.18 27.43 -1.12
N ILE A 2 -3.15 27.21 -2.43
CA ILE A 2 -2.00 27.59 -3.30
C ILE A 2 -1.70 29.11 -3.30
N ASN A 3 -2.70 29.96 -3.09
CA ASN A 3 -2.56 31.41 -3.02
C ASN A 3 -2.37 31.96 -1.59
N VAL A 4 -2.20 31.07 -0.60
CA VAL A 4 -1.99 31.43 0.80
C VAL A 4 -0.49 31.37 1.10
N PRO A 5 0.11 32.41 1.72
CA PRO A 5 1.52 32.36 2.13
C PRO A 5 1.82 31.12 2.97
N TYR A 6 2.99 30.54 2.79
CA TYR A 6 3.32 29.26 3.42
C TYR A 6 3.28 29.31 4.96
N GLU A 7 3.71 30.42 5.55
CA GLU A 7 3.63 30.62 7.01
C GLU A 7 2.17 30.58 7.50
N GLU A 8 1.25 31.15 6.76
CA GLU A 8 -0.16 31.14 7.09
C GLU A 8 -0.77 29.75 6.90
N GLN A 9 -0.32 29.00 5.88
CA GLN A 9 -0.72 27.58 5.72
C GLN A 9 -0.33 26.75 6.95
N ILE A 10 0.89 26.95 7.46
CA ILE A 10 1.38 26.26 8.66
C ILE A 10 0.57 26.65 9.89
N ALA A 11 0.26 27.96 10.08
CA ALA A 11 -0.59 28.40 11.18
C ALA A 11 -1.98 27.74 11.14
N ARG A 12 -2.64 27.75 9.98
CA ARG A 12 -3.96 27.11 9.83
C ARG A 12 -3.91 25.59 10.11
N LYS A 13 -2.86 24.91 9.70
CA LYS A 13 -2.66 23.48 9.97
C LYS A 13 -2.39 23.22 11.45
N GLN A 14 -1.65 24.11 12.12
CA GLN A 14 -1.45 24.05 13.56
C GLN A 14 -2.77 24.21 14.32
N ASP A 15 -3.57 25.22 13.95
CA ASP A 15 -4.86 25.48 14.58
C ASP A 15 -5.80 24.29 14.39
N PHE A 16 -5.86 23.73 13.17
CA PHE A 16 -6.68 22.55 12.90
C PHE A 16 -6.24 21.32 13.68
N ALA A 17 -4.94 21.05 13.76
CA ALA A 17 -4.43 19.94 14.59
C ALA A 17 -4.71 20.17 16.09
N GLN A 18 -4.58 21.41 16.56
CA GLN A 18 -4.88 21.78 17.95
C GLN A 18 -6.37 21.64 18.27
N GLU A 19 -7.25 22.05 17.36
CA GLU A 19 -8.70 21.92 17.50
C GLU A 19 -9.12 20.43 17.63
N CYS A 20 -8.62 19.58 16.72
CA CYS A 20 -8.96 18.16 16.74
C CYS A 20 -8.35 17.38 17.90
N LEU A 21 -7.11 17.67 18.25
CA LEU A 21 -6.30 16.78 19.09
C LEU A 21 -5.95 17.38 20.46
N GLY A 22 -6.12 18.69 20.66
CA GLY A 22 -5.70 19.39 21.87
C GLY A 22 -6.32 18.88 23.18
N ARG A 23 -7.49 18.22 23.09
CA ARG A 23 -8.14 17.58 24.25
C ARG A 23 -7.36 16.38 24.82
N PHE A 24 -6.46 15.78 24.04
CA PHE A 24 -5.65 14.64 24.44
C PHE A 24 -4.28 15.03 25.03
N GLY A 25 -3.90 16.31 24.93
CA GLY A 25 -2.64 16.83 25.44
C GLY A 25 -2.02 17.89 24.53
N LYS A 26 -0.74 18.15 24.74
CA LYS A 26 0.00 19.15 23.98
C LYS A 26 0.22 18.68 22.54
N VAL A 27 -0.23 19.47 21.57
CA VAL A 27 0.12 19.31 20.14
C VAL A 27 1.41 20.09 19.89
N GLU A 28 2.48 19.40 19.47
CA GLU A 28 3.77 20.02 19.16
C GLU A 28 3.65 20.93 17.91
N PRO A 29 4.58 21.89 17.72
CA PRO A 29 4.58 22.70 16.51
C PRO A 29 4.68 21.86 15.23
N VAL A 30 3.94 22.26 14.18
CA VAL A 30 3.98 21.59 12.87
C VAL A 30 5.40 21.55 12.32
N ILE A 31 5.87 20.37 11.97
CA ILE A 31 7.16 20.18 11.28
C ILE A 31 7.00 20.62 9.82
N ARG A 32 7.45 21.82 9.56
CA ARG A 32 7.35 22.48 8.27
C ARG A 32 8.40 22.00 7.25
N MET A 33 8.12 22.21 5.99
CA MET A 33 9.07 21.99 4.90
C MET A 33 9.90 23.28 4.67
N LYS A 34 11.21 23.15 4.36
CA LYS A 34 12.06 24.31 4.07
C LYS A 34 11.74 24.93 2.71
N ASN A 35 11.58 24.06 1.70
CA ASN A 35 11.21 24.44 0.33
C ASN A 35 9.96 23.65 -0.05
N PRO A 36 8.76 24.26 0.02
CA PRO A 36 7.49 23.56 -0.16
C PRO A 36 7.15 23.24 -1.61
N ASP A 37 7.93 23.74 -2.59
CA ASP A 37 7.67 23.55 -4.01
C ASP A 37 8.24 22.22 -4.53
N HIS A 38 7.59 21.67 -5.55
CA HIS A 38 8.05 20.54 -6.35
C HIS A 38 8.43 19.29 -5.53
N TYR A 39 7.70 19.04 -4.43
CA TYR A 39 7.98 17.95 -3.49
C TYR A 39 7.41 16.60 -3.91
N ARG A 40 6.35 16.58 -4.75
CA ARG A 40 5.65 15.36 -5.12
C ARG A 40 6.49 14.51 -6.06
N ASN A 41 6.90 13.35 -5.56
CA ASN A 41 7.63 12.36 -6.34
C ASN A 41 6.74 11.48 -7.23
N LYS A 42 5.40 11.67 -7.19
CA LYS A 42 4.43 10.99 -8.04
C LYS A 42 3.47 12.01 -8.65
N ALA A 43 3.45 12.08 -9.97
CA ALA A 43 2.56 12.88 -10.79
C ALA A 43 1.62 12.00 -11.60
N ASN A 44 0.37 12.44 -11.76
CA ASN A 44 -0.59 11.79 -12.65
C ASN A 44 -1.22 12.84 -13.54
N SER A 45 -1.14 12.66 -14.85
CA SER A 45 -1.82 13.50 -15.82
C SER A 45 -2.81 12.69 -16.64
N THR A 46 -4.00 13.22 -16.83
CA THR A 46 -5.07 12.67 -17.67
C THR A 46 -4.95 13.21 -19.08
N PHE A 47 -5.17 12.34 -20.07
CA PHE A 47 -5.16 12.68 -21.48
C PHE A 47 -6.57 12.50 -22.05
N GLY A 48 -7.08 13.48 -22.75
CA GLY A 48 -8.44 13.47 -23.30
C GLY A 48 -8.70 14.64 -24.23
N TYR A 49 -9.94 15.12 -24.22
CA TYR A 49 -10.38 16.20 -25.11
C TYR A 49 -11.08 17.31 -24.31
N ASP A 50 -10.89 18.55 -24.75
CA ASP A 50 -11.67 19.68 -24.25
C ASP A 50 -13.08 19.71 -24.91
N ARG A 51 -13.94 20.61 -24.43
CA ARG A 51 -15.31 20.78 -24.99
C ARG A 51 -15.33 21.13 -26.47
N ARG A 52 -14.22 21.58 -27.06
CA ARG A 52 -14.07 21.89 -28.48
C ARG A 52 -13.48 20.73 -29.29
N GLY A 53 -13.28 19.57 -28.67
CA GLY A 53 -12.70 18.39 -29.29
C GLY A 53 -11.19 18.46 -29.55
N ARG A 54 -10.48 19.40 -28.92
CA ARG A 54 -9.01 19.49 -29.01
C ARG A 54 -8.40 18.59 -27.92
N SER A 55 -7.34 17.88 -28.27
CA SER A 55 -6.60 17.08 -27.31
C SER A 55 -6.03 17.97 -26.18
N VAL A 56 -6.09 17.47 -24.96
CA VAL A 56 -5.56 18.15 -23.76
C VAL A 56 -4.94 17.13 -22.82
N CYS A 57 -3.96 17.57 -22.00
CA CYS A 57 -3.47 16.83 -20.86
C CYS A 57 -3.48 17.69 -19.59
N GLY A 58 -3.80 17.09 -18.44
CA GLY A 58 -3.93 17.81 -17.19
C GLY A 58 -4.61 16.97 -16.11
N VAL A 59 -5.42 17.60 -15.30
CA VAL A 59 -6.15 16.96 -14.20
C VAL A 59 -7.65 17.14 -14.36
N TYR A 60 -8.44 16.18 -13.89
CA TYR A 60 -9.89 16.38 -13.86
C TYR A 60 -10.29 17.49 -12.91
N ARG A 61 -11.21 18.35 -13.35
CA ARG A 61 -11.95 19.20 -12.43
C ARG A 61 -12.74 18.34 -11.46
N GLU A 62 -12.76 18.74 -10.21
CA GLU A 62 -13.47 18.02 -9.16
C GLU A 62 -14.90 17.66 -9.57
N ARG A 63 -15.29 16.39 -9.38
CA ARG A 63 -16.62 15.82 -9.69
C ARG A 63 -17.04 15.98 -11.15
N SER A 64 -16.09 15.99 -12.08
CA SER A 64 -16.39 16.09 -13.52
C SER A 64 -15.36 15.33 -14.37
N HIS A 65 -15.68 15.07 -15.65
CA HIS A 65 -14.74 14.57 -16.66
C HIS A 65 -14.05 15.71 -17.43
N GLU A 66 -14.25 16.98 -17.03
CA GLU A 66 -13.59 18.09 -17.66
C GLU A 66 -12.11 18.13 -17.25
N ILE A 67 -11.23 18.08 -18.25
CA ILE A 67 -9.78 18.16 -18.01
C ILE A 67 -9.36 19.62 -17.96
N VAL A 68 -8.77 20.03 -16.84
CA VAL A 68 -8.10 21.31 -16.69
C VAL A 68 -6.67 21.14 -17.18
N PRO A 69 -6.26 21.84 -18.28
CA PRO A 69 -4.89 21.72 -18.78
C PRO A 69 -3.87 22.19 -17.75
N VAL A 70 -2.84 21.36 -17.55
CA VAL A 70 -1.70 21.69 -16.65
C VAL A 70 -0.43 21.52 -17.44
N LYS A 71 0.35 22.59 -17.59
CA LYS A 71 1.69 22.54 -18.22
C LYS A 71 2.79 22.45 -17.18
N GLU A 72 2.64 23.19 -16.10
CA GLU A 72 3.57 23.22 -14.97
C GLU A 72 2.77 23.15 -13.68
N CYS A 73 3.25 22.34 -12.73
CA CYS A 73 2.63 22.16 -11.43
C CYS A 73 3.60 22.58 -10.32
N LEU A 74 3.16 23.43 -9.41
CA LEU A 74 3.98 23.86 -8.27
C LEU A 74 4.30 22.70 -7.32
N LEU A 75 3.49 21.64 -7.32
CA LEU A 75 3.63 20.51 -6.42
C LEU A 75 4.54 19.40 -6.97
N GLU A 76 4.41 19.10 -8.27
CA GLU A 76 5.08 17.98 -8.93
C GLU A 76 6.53 18.33 -9.28
N THR A 77 7.39 17.33 -9.43
CA THR A 77 8.77 17.58 -9.86
C THR A 77 8.79 18.15 -11.28
N LYS A 78 9.66 19.12 -11.54
CA LYS A 78 9.84 19.71 -12.88
C LYS A 78 10.15 18.67 -13.97
N ALA A 79 10.80 17.56 -13.59
CA ALA A 79 11.04 16.46 -14.51
C ALA A 79 9.74 15.78 -14.93
N ALA A 80 8.80 15.58 -13.98
CA ALA A 80 7.49 15.01 -14.30
C ALA A 80 6.71 15.88 -15.27
N ASP A 81 6.64 17.19 -15.03
CA ASP A 81 5.96 18.14 -15.93
C ASP A 81 6.54 18.06 -17.35
N ARG A 82 7.87 18.15 -17.49
CA ARG A 82 8.53 18.07 -18.81
C ARG A 82 8.24 16.77 -19.54
N ILE A 83 8.33 15.63 -18.85
CA ILE A 83 8.07 14.31 -19.45
C ILE A 83 6.60 14.21 -19.88
N ILE A 84 5.64 14.65 -19.06
CA ILE A 84 4.21 14.65 -19.38
C ILE A 84 3.95 15.49 -20.65
N GLN A 85 4.51 16.70 -20.73
CA GLN A 85 4.37 17.56 -21.90
C GLN A 85 4.98 16.93 -23.14
N THR A 86 6.18 16.32 -23.04
CA THR A 86 6.80 15.60 -24.15
C THR A 86 5.95 14.43 -24.63
N VAL A 87 5.38 13.63 -23.70
CA VAL A 87 4.45 12.56 -24.10
C VAL A 87 3.27 13.13 -24.87
N TYR A 88 2.67 14.25 -24.40
CA TYR A 88 1.57 14.92 -25.07
C TYR A 88 1.95 15.38 -26.50
N GLU A 89 3.09 16.02 -26.66
CA GLU A 89 3.60 16.51 -27.95
C GLU A 89 3.93 15.38 -28.95
N LEU A 90 4.32 14.22 -28.47
CA LEU A 90 4.62 13.06 -29.31
C LEU A 90 3.37 12.34 -29.84
N LEU A 91 2.19 12.48 -29.20
CA LEU A 91 0.98 11.74 -29.57
C LEU A 91 0.62 11.84 -31.06
N PRO A 92 0.58 13.04 -31.69
CA PRO A 92 0.24 13.15 -33.11
C PRO A 92 1.22 12.43 -34.03
N SER A 93 2.52 12.54 -33.76
CA SER A 93 3.58 11.95 -34.57
C SER A 93 3.54 10.43 -34.59
N PHE A 94 3.05 9.81 -33.52
CA PHE A 94 2.88 8.37 -33.37
C PHE A 94 1.46 7.89 -33.62
N LYS A 95 0.54 8.77 -34.04
CA LYS A 95 -0.88 8.48 -34.27
C LYS A 95 -1.58 7.87 -33.04
N ILE A 96 -1.17 8.30 -31.84
CA ILE A 96 -1.77 7.89 -30.58
C ILE A 96 -2.88 8.90 -30.27
N ARG A 97 -4.09 8.38 -30.02
CA ARG A 97 -5.22 9.21 -29.62
C ARG A 97 -5.36 9.20 -28.11
N PRO A 98 -5.55 10.36 -27.46
CA PRO A 98 -6.05 10.40 -26.10
C PRO A 98 -7.34 9.59 -25.96
N TYR A 99 -7.60 9.07 -24.78
CA TYR A 99 -8.83 8.35 -24.52
C TYR A 99 -9.99 9.33 -24.24
N ASP A 100 -11.11 9.07 -24.89
CA ASP A 100 -12.35 9.79 -24.68
C ASP A 100 -13.25 8.93 -23.76
N GLU A 101 -13.40 9.36 -22.51
CA GLU A 101 -14.16 8.60 -21.50
C GLU A 101 -15.65 8.50 -21.85
N ASP A 102 -16.21 9.53 -22.52
CA ASP A 102 -17.62 9.56 -22.87
C ASP A 102 -17.95 8.65 -24.06
N ARG A 103 -17.01 8.54 -25.00
CA ARG A 103 -17.15 7.72 -26.22
C ARG A 103 -16.54 6.32 -26.07
N GLY A 104 -15.72 6.08 -25.06
CA GLY A 104 -15.00 4.82 -24.89
C GLY A 104 -13.97 4.55 -25.98
N THR A 105 -13.39 5.59 -26.60
CA THR A 105 -12.48 5.46 -27.75
C THR A 105 -11.15 6.17 -27.52
N GLY A 106 -10.11 5.71 -28.17
CA GLY A 106 -8.74 6.21 -27.97
C GLY A 106 -7.87 5.21 -27.25
N LEU A 107 -6.63 5.58 -26.97
CA LEU A 107 -5.65 4.68 -26.36
C LEU A 107 -5.12 5.19 -25.03
N LEU A 108 -4.51 6.38 -25.00
CA LEU A 108 -3.80 6.88 -23.81
C LEU A 108 -4.78 7.59 -22.88
N ARG A 109 -4.96 7.02 -21.68
CA ARG A 109 -5.85 7.55 -20.63
C ARG A 109 -5.07 8.47 -19.69
N HIS A 110 -3.98 7.96 -19.14
CA HIS A 110 -3.18 8.69 -18.16
C HIS A 110 -1.70 8.44 -18.38
N VAL A 111 -0.89 9.36 -17.87
CA VAL A 111 0.54 9.18 -17.69
C VAL A 111 0.85 9.39 -16.21
N GLN A 112 1.45 8.38 -15.58
CA GLN A 112 1.99 8.51 -14.24
C GLN A 112 3.51 8.60 -14.31
N ILE A 113 4.08 9.59 -13.65
CA ILE A 113 5.53 9.72 -13.47
C ILE A 113 5.85 9.48 -12.00
N ARG A 114 6.86 8.67 -11.75
CA ARG A 114 7.49 8.56 -10.43
C ARG A 114 8.94 8.95 -10.54
N THR A 115 9.39 9.79 -9.62
CA THR A 115 10.78 10.26 -9.55
C THR A 115 11.37 9.85 -8.20
N ALA A 116 12.49 9.15 -8.22
CA ALA A 116 13.25 8.83 -7.03
C ALA A 116 14.15 10.01 -6.67
N ARG A 117 14.01 10.50 -5.44
CA ARG A 117 14.73 11.71 -5.01
C ARG A 117 16.23 11.50 -4.87
N THR A 118 16.63 10.36 -4.30
CA THR A 118 18.03 10.11 -3.96
C THR A 118 18.79 9.48 -5.10
N THR A 119 18.18 8.55 -5.82
CA THR A 119 18.83 7.86 -6.95
C THR A 119 18.71 8.60 -8.26
N GLY A 120 17.76 9.54 -8.38
CA GLY A 120 17.46 10.23 -9.63
C GLY A 120 16.71 9.36 -10.65
N GLU A 121 16.35 8.13 -10.33
CA GLU A 121 15.62 7.25 -11.24
C GLU A 121 14.22 7.77 -11.54
N VAL A 122 13.80 7.63 -12.79
CA VAL A 122 12.48 8.06 -13.26
C VAL A 122 11.74 6.89 -13.91
N MET A 123 10.51 6.67 -13.48
CA MET A 123 9.58 5.71 -14.08
C MET A 123 8.44 6.44 -14.75
N VAL A 124 8.17 6.07 -16.01
CA VAL A 124 7.01 6.50 -16.79
C VAL A 124 6.05 5.33 -16.91
N THR A 125 4.81 5.52 -16.45
CA THR A 125 3.73 4.55 -16.64
C THR A 125 2.71 5.13 -17.61
N LEU A 126 2.61 4.52 -18.79
CA LEU A 126 1.63 4.86 -19.83
C LEU A 126 0.36 4.03 -19.57
N VAL A 127 -0.71 4.66 -19.15
CA VAL A 127 -1.99 3.98 -18.89
C VAL A 127 -2.84 3.98 -20.15
N CYS A 128 -3.02 2.80 -20.72
CA CYS A 128 -3.68 2.60 -22.00
C CYS A 128 -4.99 1.82 -21.86
N ALA A 129 -5.98 2.17 -22.66
CA ALA A 129 -7.25 1.43 -22.74
C ALA A 129 -7.13 0.08 -23.47
N SER A 130 -6.01 -0.18 -24.15
CA SER A 130 -5.76 -1.38 -24.96
C SER A 130 -4.31 -1.81 -24.87
N PRO A 131 -3.99 -3.10 -25.02
CA PRO A 131 -2.60 -3.57 -25.08
C PRO A 131 -1.90 -3.23 -26.40
N VAL A 132 -2.65 -2.77 -27.41
CA VAL A 132 -2.09 -2.43 -28.73
C VAL A 132 -1.63 -0.99 -28.74
N PHE A 133 -0.31 -0.78 -28.70
CA PHE A 133 0.32 0.55 -28.73
C PHE A 133 1.01 0.76 -30.08
N PRO A 134 0.54 1.71 -30.92
CA PRO A 134 1.11 1.96 -32.24
C PRO A 134 2.58 2.38 -32.17
N SER A 135 3.42 1.82 -33.03
CA SER A 135 4.84 2.16 -33.13
C SER A 135 5.59 2.18 -31.77
N ARG A 136 5.19 1.31 -30.86
CA ARG A 136 5.64 1.24 -29.46
C ARG A 136 7.16 1.44 -29.29
N ASN A 137 7.94 0.66 -30.01
CA ASN A 137 9.41 0.70 -29.89
C ASN A 137 10.01 2.05 -30.32
N ASN A 138 9.46 2.66 -31.35
CA ASN A 138 9.90 3.97 -31.82
C ASN A 138 9.48 5.08 -30.85
N PHE A 139 8.27 5.00 -30.29
CA PHE A 139 7.82 5.94 -29.26
C PHE A 139 8.72 5.89 -28.02
N VAL A 140 9.00 4.69 -27.52
CA VAL A 140 9.91 4.49 -26.36
C VAL A 140 11.31 5.03 -26.64
N ARG A 141 11.85 4.75 -27.84
CA ARG A 141 13.16 5.26 -28.23
C ARG A 141 13.20 6.78 -28.30
N GLU A 142 12.19 7.41 -28.87
CA GLU A 142 12.13 8.86 -29.01
C GLU A 142 11.93 9.54 -27.63
N LEU A 143 11.02 9.02 -26.80
CA LEU A 143 10.83 9.54 -25.45
C LEU A 143 12.12 9.49 -24.62
N ARG A 144 12.89 8.40 -24.72
CA ARG A 144 14.18 8.26 -24.04
C ARG A 144 15.28 9.13 -24.64
N ARG A 145 15.24 9.39 -25.93
CA ARG A 145 16.19 10.31 -26.58
C ARG A 145 16.02 11.73 -26.04
N LEU A 146 14.77 12.14 -25.80
CA LEU A 146 14.42 13.46 -25.27
C LEU A 146 14.60 13.54 -23.75
N HIS A 147 14.43 12.41 -23.05
CA HIS A 147 14.51 12.28 -21.59
C HIS A 147 15.43 11.11 -21.20
N PRO A 148 16.77 11.28 -21.28
CA PRO A 148 17.71 10.21 -20.93
C PRO A 148 17.68 9.81 -19.46
N GLU A 149 17.12 10.65 -18.58
CA GLU A 149 16.88 10.36 -17.16
C GLU A 149 15.83 9.25 -16.92
N ILE A 150 15.01 8.90 -17.92
CA ILE A 150 14.02 7.82 -17.78
C ILE A 150 14.71 6.48 -17.62
N THR A 151 14.57 5.89 -16.45
CA THR A 151 15.15 4.59 -16.08
C THR A 151 14.30 3.43 -16.55
N THR A 152 12.97 3.59 -16.52
CA THR A 152 12.04 2.53 -16.90
C THR A 152 10.73 3.10 -17.45
N ILE A 153 10.12 2.36 -18.39
CA ILE A 153 8.81 2.68 -18.97
C ILE A 153 7.92 1.44 -18.86
N VAL A 154 6.77 1.62 -18.28
CA VAL A 154 5.74 0.58 -18.10
C VAL A 154 4.49 0.98 -18.86
N MET A 155 3.87 0.04 -19.56
CA MET A 155 2.52 0.19 -20.09
C MET A 155 1.57 -0.53 -19.14
N ASN A 156 0.67 0.21 -18.52
CA ASN A 156 -0.43 -0.31 -17.72
C ASN A 156 -1.70 -0.34 -18.58
N ILE A 157 -2.46 -1.42 -18.50
CA ILE A 157 -3.69 -1.61 -19.28
C ILE A 157 -4.87 -1.44 -18.35
N ASN A 158 -5.61 -0.35 -18.54
CA ASN A 158 -6.87 -0.09 -17.87
C ASN A 158 -7.99 0.02 -18.92
N ASP A 159 -8.61 -1.12 -19.20
CA ASP A 159 -9.70 -1.30 -20.15
C ASP A 159 -11.09 -1.20 -19.49
N ARG A 160 -11.15 -0.82 -18.21
CA ARG A 160 -12.38 -0.73 -17.42
C ARG A 160 -12.93 0.69 -17.36
N HIS A 161 -14.23 0.81 -17.22
CA HIS A 161 -14.89 2.06 -16.81
C HIS A 161 -14.80 2.18 -15.28
N THR A 162 -13.78 2.89 -14.81
CA THR A 162 -13.48 3.05 -13.38
C THR A 162 -12.73 4.34 -13.13
N SER A 163 -12.92 4.92 -11.95
CA SER A 163 -12.15 6.06 -11.46
C SER A 163 -10.69 5.71 -11.08
N ALA A 164 -10.35 4.41 -10.99
CA ALA A 164 -8.99 3.99 -10.72
C ALA A 164 -8.08 4.32 -11.92
N VAL A 165 -6.97 4.98 -11.67
CA VAL A 165 -6.01 5.37 -12.72
C VAL A 165 -5.35 4.12 -13.34
N LEU A 166 -4.90 3.18 -12.51
CA LEU A 166 -4.17 1.99 -12.97
C LEU A 166 -5.09 0.77 -13.08
N GLY A 167 -4.88 0.01 -14.15
CA GLY A 167 -5.47 -1.32 -14.33
C GLY A 167 -4.60 -2.42 -13.68
N ASN A 168 -5.01 -3.68 -13.88
CA ASN A 168 -4.36 -4.83 -13.23
C ASN A 168 -3.27 -5.50 -14.08
N ARG A 169 -3.14 -5.14 -15.36
CA ARG A 169 -2.17 -5.73 -16.29
C ARG A 169 -1.10 -4.72 -16.66
N GLU A 170 0.15 -5.15 -16.64
CA GLU A 170 1.28 -4.33 -17.00
C GLU A 170 2.25 -5.04 -17.93
N THR A 171 2.94 -4.26 -18.75
CA THR A 171 4.02 -4.72 -19.61
C THR A 171 5.18 -3.72 -19.51
N VAL A 172 6.36 -4.21 -19.20
CA VAL A 172 7.58 -3.39 -19.20
C VAL A 172 7.99 -3.13 -20.65
N LEU A 173 8.02 -1.87 -21.04
CA LEU A 173 8.43 -1.44 -22.38
C LEU A 173 9.92 -1.13 -22.45
N TYR A 174 10.50 -0.69 -21.34
CA TYR A 174 11.91 -0.40 -21.21
C TYR A 174 12.35 -0.47 -19.73
N GLY A 175 13.59 -0.89 -19.52
CA GLY A 175 14.19 -0.93 -18.18
C GLY A 175 13.71 -2.11 -17.34
N LYS A 176 13.78 -1.94 -16.02
CA LYS A 176 13.54 -3.01 -15.04
C LYS A 176 12.08 -3.11 -14.56
N GLY A 177 11.21 -2.18 -14.95
CA GLY A 177 9.79 -2.13 -14.54
C GLY A 177 9.55 -1.55 -13.14
N TYR A 178 10.57 -1.03 -12.50
CA TYR A 178 10.51 -0.38 -11.20
C TYR A 178 11.64 0.66 -11.09
N ILE A 179 11.55 1.52 -10.09
CA ILE A 179 12.63 2.41 -9.67
C ILE A 179 13.05 2.08 -8.24
N GLU A 180 14.21 2.55 -7.85
CA GLU A 180 14.70 2.45 -6.49
C GLU A 180 14.92 3.85 -5.92
N ASP A 181 14.55 4.05 -4.66
CA ASP A 181 14.87 5.27 -3.91
C ASP A 181 15.47 4.91 -2.55
N VAL A 182 16.08 5.88 -1.90
CA VAL A 182 16.63 5.73 -0.55
C VAL A 182 15.84 6.62 0.41
N LEU A 183 15.32 6.03 1.47
CA LEU A 183 14.56 6.69 2.53
C LEU A 183 15.11 6.24 3.89
N CYS A 184 15.46 7.18 4.75
CA CYS A 184 16.05 6.87 6.08
C CYS A 184 17.24 5.87 5.97
N LYS A 185 18.11 6.03 4.97
CA LYS A 185 19.28 5.16 4.67
C LYS A 185 18.94 3.74 4.19
N LYS A 186 17.69 3.38 4.04
CA LYS A 186 17.24 2.11 3.48
C LYS A 186 16.83 2.30 2.02
N ARG A 187 17.14 1.29 1.18
CA ARG A 187 16.82 1.30 -0.25
C ARG A 187 15.49 0.58 -0.48
N PHE A 188 14.61 1.21 -1.25
CA PHE A 188 13.30 0.67 -1.57
C PHE A 188 13.08 0.55 -3.06
N ARG A 189 12.67 -0.63 -3.49
CA ARG A 189 12.10 -0.87 -4.81
C ARG A 189 10.66 -0.36 -4.82
N ILE A 190 10.32 0.42 -5.84
CA ILE A 190 9.03 1.05 -6.01
C ILE A 190 8.49 0.68 -7.39
N SER A 191 7.43 -0.12 -7.45
CA SER A 191 6.73 -0.45 -8.68
C SER A 191 5.71 0.65 -9.04
N SER A 192 5.11 0.57 -10.23
CA SER A 192 4.08 1.52 -10.68
C SER A 192 2.89 1.59 -9.74
N ARG A 193 2.50 0.45 -9.15
CA ARG A 193 1.32 0.26 -8.29
C ARG A 193 1.59 0.34 -6.79
N SER A 194 2.87 0.30 -6.37
CA SER A 194 3.23 0.39 -4.96
C SER A 194 2.77 1.72 -4.36
N PHE A 195 2.26 1.67 -3.13
CA PHE A 195 2.17 2.87 -2.33
C PHE A 195 3.57 3.27 -1.84
N TYR A 196 3.91 4.52 -2.02
CA TYR A 196 5.13 5.15 -1.50
C TYR A 196 4.81 6.60 -1.22
N GLN A 197 5.21 7.10 -0.07
CA GLN A 197 4.90 8.46 0.36
C GLN A 197 5.41 9.49 -0.66
N ILE A 198 4.54 10.46 -1.01
CA ILE A 198 4.79 11.36 -2.15
C ILE A 198 5.78 12.49 -1.88
N ASN A 199 6.14 12.71 -0.62
CA ASN A 199 7.07 13.75 -0.18
C ASN A 199 8.22 13.13 0.60
N SER A 200 9.24 12.63 -0.11
CA SER A 200 10.37 11.89 0.50
C SER A 200 11.08 12.70 1.61
N ILE A 201 11.16 14.04 1.48
CA ILE A 201 11.83 14.90 2.47
C ILE A 201 11.07 14.89 3.81
N GLN A 202 9.77 15.09 3.76
CA GLN A 202 8.95 15.11 4.97
C GLN A 202 8.71 13.70 5.51
N THR A 203 8.68 12.69 4.64
CA THR A 203 8.59 11.27 5.04
C THR A 203 9.78 10.85 5.88
N GLU A 204 11.01 11.28 5.54
CA GLU A 204 12.18 11.01 6.40
C GLU A 204 12.02 11.59 7.80
N LYS A 205 11.48 12.82 7.91
CA LYS A 205 11.21 13.42 9.22
C LYS A 205 10.09 12.69 9.97
N LEU A 206 8.98 12.40 9.25
CA LEU A 206 7.83 11.67 9.79
C LEU A 206 8.25 10.31 10.38
N TYR A 207 8.99 9.52 9.60
CA TYR A 207 9.41 8.19 10.04
C TYR A 207 10.49 8.23 11.12
N ASN A 208 11.43 9.18 11.08
CA ASN A 208 12.37 9.36 12.19
C ASN A 208 11.65 9.71 13.49
N ILE A 209 10.65 10.60 13.45
CA ILE A 209 9.83 10.93 14.62
C ILE A 209 9.08 9.69 15.12
N ALA A 210 8.51 8.89 14.21
CA ALA A 210 7.80 7.66 14.56
C ALA A 210 8.73 6.63 15.23
N ILE A 211 9.92 6.42 14.69
CA ILE A 211 10.94 5.53 15.26
C ILE A 211 11.43 6.04 16.62
N ASP A 212 11.63 7.36 16.79
CA ASP A 212 12.02 7.95 18.06
C ASP A 212 10.90 7.80 19.11
N CYS A 213 9.63 7.97 18.72
CA CYS A 213 8.47 7.72 19.58
C CYS A 213 8.39 6.25 20.04
N ALA A 214 8.77 5.30 19.19
CA ALA A 214 8.83 3.89 19.56
C ALA A 214 9.86 3.62 20.66
N GLY A 215 10.99 4.36 20.69
CA GLY A 215 12.05 4.24 21.70
C GLY A 215 12.62 2.82 21.74
N LEU A 216 13.03 2.30 20.59
CA LEU A 216 13.53 0.95 20.41
C LEU A 216 14.93 0.78 21.01
N SER A 217 15.18 -0.34 21.67
CA SER A 217 16.43 -0.68 22.38
C SER A 217 17.16 -1.90 21.80
N GLY A 218 16.62 -2.51 20.73
CA GLY A 218 17.13 -3.74 20.13
C GLY A 218 16.47 -5.02 20.65
N LYS A 219 15.56 -4.93 21.63
CA LYS A 219 14.93 -6.09 22.27
C LYS A 219 13.46 -6.26 21.91
N GLU A 220 12.86 -5.23 21.34
CA GLU A 220 11.43 -5.17 21.09
C GLU A 220 11.04 -6.06 19.92
N ARG A 221 9.87 -6.68 20.03
CA ARG A 221 9.09 -7.25 18.94
C ARG A 221 8.09 -6.21 18.50
N ILE A 222 8.19 -5.77 17.26
CA ILE A 222 7.31 -4.74 16.71
C ILE A 222 6.32 -5.35 15.71
N LEU A 223 5.16 -4.73 15.62
CA LEU A 223 4.15 -5.01 14.63
C LEU A 223 3.96 -3.76 13.77
N ASP A 224 4.14 -3.90 12.44
CA ASP A 224 3.95 -2.85 11.44
C ASP A 224 2.74 -3.21 10.58
N VAL A 225 1.59 -2.62 10.88
CA VAL A 225 0.33 -2.89 10.17
C VAL A 225 0.04 -1.82 9.14
N TYR A 226 -0.61 -2.20 8.04
CA TYR A 226 -0.74 -1.40 6.82
C TYR A 226 0.64 -1.09 6.21
N CYS A 227 1.55 -2.05 6.27
CA CYS A 227 2.98 -1.81 6.01
C CYS A 227 3.31 -1.42 4.55
N GLY A 228 2.39 -1.59 3.61
CA GLY A 228 2.63 -1.33 2.19
C GLY A 228 3.83 -2.13 1.68
N ILE A 229 4.86 -1.43 1.18
CA ILE A 229 6.11 -2.04 0.73
C ILE A 229 7.13 -2.24 1.86
N GLY A 230 6.68 -2.22 3.12
CA GLY A 230 7.48 -2.51 4.31
C GLY A 230 8.34 -1.34 4.80
N THR A 231 7.98 -0.09 4.49
CA THR A 231 8.87 1.05 4.73
C THR A 231 9.20 1.25 6.20
N ILE A 232 8.20 1.30 7.09
CA ILE A 232 8.41 1.57 8.53
C ILE A 232 9.12 0.41 9.20
N GLY A 233 8.64 -0.82 8.99
CA GLY A 233 9.23 -2.02 9.58
C GLY A 233 10.70 -2.23 9.19
N ILE A 234 11.05 -2.04 7.90
CA ILE A 234 12.43 -2.16 7.42
C ILE A 234 13.33 -1.05 7.99
N ILE A 235 12.83 0.19 8.13
CA ILE A 235 13.59 1.28 8.76
C ILE A 235 13.81 0.98 10.26
N ALA A 236 12.83 0.39 10.94
CA ALA A 236 12.91 0.03 12.35
C ALA A 236 13.79 -1.21 12.62
N SER A 237 13.99 -2.07 11.62
CA SER A 237 14.58 -3.42 11.77
C SER A 237 15.96 -3.42 12.44
N ASP A 238 16.80 -2.41 12.19
CA ASP A 238 18.14 -2.31 12.80
C ASP A 238 18.10 -2.01 14.31
N LYS A 239 16.92 -1.63 14.84
CA LYS A 239 16.74 -1.15 16.22
C LYS A 239 15.83 -2.04 17.07
N CYS A 240 15.43 -3.20 16.56
CA CYS A 240 14.53 -4.11 17.27
C CYS A 240 14.95 -5.57 17.04
N ARG A 241 14.39 -6.47 17.86
CA ARG A 241 14.65 -7.91 17.75
C ARG A 241 13.94 -8.52 16.54
N GLU A 242 12.69 -8.17 16.32
CA GLU A 242 11.83 -8.77 15.31
C GLU A 242 10.77 -7.76 14.83
N VAL A 243 10.44 -7.84 13.55
CA VAL A 243 9.36 -7.09 12.93
C VAL A 243 8.38 -8.06 12.31
N LEU A 244 7.13 -8.01 12.73
CA LEU A 244 6.00 -8.60 12.03
C LEU A 244 5.29 -7.50 11.25
N SER A 245 5.12 -7.69 9.94
CA SER A 245 4.43 -6.72 9.09
C SER A 245 3.24 -7.37 8.41
N THR A 246 2.13 -6.64 8.27
CA THR A 246 0.96 -7.14 7.55
C THR A 246 0.43 -6.11 6.55
N GLU A 247 0.00 -6.62 5.40
CA GLU A 247 -0.57 -5.85 4.29
C GLU A 247 -1.56 -6.73 3.52
N VAL A 248 -2.68 -6.17 3.09
CA VAL A 248 -3.72 -6.90 2.37
C VAL A 248 -3.43 -7.06 0.87
N ASN A 249 -2.58 -6.19 0.32
CA ASN A 249 -2.24 -6.19 -1.09
C ASN A 249 -1.07 -7.12 -1.39
N ALA A 250 -1.33 -8.27 -2.03
CA ALA A 250 -0.32 -9.28 -2.39
C ALA A 250 0.91 -8.74 -3.15
N GLU A 251 0.73 -7.73 -4.03
CA GLU A 251 1.86 -7.12 -4.75
C GLU A 251 2.73 -6.27 -3.83
N ALA A 252 2.12 -5.55 -2.89
CA ALA A 252 2.84 -4.78 -1.89
C ALA A 252 3.60 -5.70 -0.93
N VAL A 253 3.00 -6.81 -0.50
CA VAL A 253 3.65 -7.87 0.30
C VAL A 253 4.88 -8.42 -0.42
N LYS A 254 4.76 -8.72 -1.72
CA LYS A 254 5.89 -9.17 -2.53
C LYS A 254 7.01 -8.12 -2.60
N ASP A 255 6.66 -6.86 -2.84
CA ASP A 255 7.64 -5.77 -2.87
C ASP A 255 8.28 -5.57 -1.48
N ALA A 256 7.51 -5.68 -0.38
CA ALA A 256 8.02 -5.62 0.99
C ALA A 256 9.05 -6.74 1.28
N GLY A 257 8.77 -7.97 0.88
CA GLY A 257 9.70 -9.09 1.00
C GLY A 257 11.00 -8.88 0.19
N ILE A 258 10.91 -8.30 -1.01
CA ILE A 258 12.08 -7.93 -1.82
C ILE A 258 12.88 -6.81 -1.12
N ASN A 259 12.18 -5.80 -0.61
CA ASN A 259 12.78 -4.66 0.09
C ASN A 259 13.49 -5.09 1.38
N ALA A 260 12.89 -6.00 2.16
CA ALA A 260 13.52 -6.56 3.35
C ALA A 260 14.85 -7.27 3.01
N LYS A 261 14.84 -8.14 1.99
CA LYS A 261 16.06 -8.83 1.51
C LYS A 261 17.12 -7.85 1.00
N MET A 262 16.72 -6.84 0.23
CA MET A 262 17.62 -5.84 -0.34
C MET A 262 18.32 -5.00 0.76
N ASN A 263 17.68 -4.85 1.90
CA ASN A 263 18.23 -4.12 3.05
C ASN A 263 18.86 -5.01 4.13
N HIS A 264 19.01 -6.32 3.88
CA HIS A 264 19.51 -7.30 4.86
C HIS A 264 18.72 -7.27 6.18
N ALA A 265 17.40 -7.02 6.10
CA ALA A 265 16.50 -6.98 7.24
C ALA A 265 15.91 -8.38 7.49
N ASP A 266 16.78 -9.32 7.91
CA ASP A 266 16.44 -10.74 8.05
C ASP A 266 15.48 -11.00 9.21
N ASN A 267 15.31 -10.02 10.12
CA ASN A 267 14.36 -10.04 11.23
C ASN A 267 12.98 -9.48 10.86
N VAL A 268 12.72 -9.14 9.60
CA VAL A 268 11.41 -8.67 9.10
C VAL A 268 10.67 -9.82 8.44
N ARG A 269 9.44 -10.07 8.90
CA ARG A 269 8.51 -11.04 8.31
C ARG A 269 7.26 -10.32 7.84
N VAL A 270 6.87 -10.55 6.58
CA VAL A 270 5.73 -9.88 5.96
C VAL A 270 4.64 -10.90 5.65
N TYR A 271 3.42 -10.61 6.07
CA TYR A 271 2.24 -11.46 5.91
C TYR A 271 1.20 -10.78 5.03
N GLU A 272 0.59 -11.54 4.12
CA GLU A 272 -0.58 -11.11 3.36
C GLU A 272 -1.83 -11.38 4.20
N SER A 273 -2.31 -10.37 4.92
CA SER A 273 -3.50 -10.49 5.76
C SER A 273 -4.14 -9.12 5.98
N ASP A 274 -5.43 -9.13 6.29
CA ASP A 274 -6.11 -7.98 6.89
C ASP A 274 -5.50 -7.68 8.27
N ALA A 275 -5.32 -6.39 8.57
CA ALA A 275 -4.65 -5.96 9.80
C ALA A 275 -5.42 -6.39 11.07
N GLY A 276 -6.75 -6.24 11.07
CA GLY A 276 -7.60 -6.61 12.21
C GLY A 276 -7.60 -8.12 12.44
N ALA A 277 -7.75 -8.90 11.37
CA ALA A 277 -7.70 -10.36 11.43
C ALA A 277 -6.35 -10.86 11.94
N PHE A 278 -5.24 -10.34 11.40
CA PHE A 278 -3.90 -10.74 11.83
C PHE A 278 -3.66 -10.44 13.32
N MET A 279 -4.10 -9.28 13.79
CA MET A 279 -3.96 -8.91 15.20
C MET A 279 -4.85 -9.77 16.12
N THR A 280 -6.03 -10.16 15.67
CA THR A 280 -6.90 -11.09 16.39
C THR A 280 -6.22 -12.44 16.56
N ASP A 281 -5.65 -12.97 15.46
CA ASP A 281 -4.95 -14.26 15.49
C ASP A 281 -3.74 -14.22 16.45
N LEU A 282 -2.96 -13.13 16.43
CA LEU A 282 -1.84 -12.95 17.37
C LEU A 282 -2.32 -12.91 18.84
N ALA A 283 -3.42 -12.20 19.10
CA ALA A 283 -3.97 -12.10 20.45
C ALA A 283 -4.52 -13.44 20.95
N GLU A 284 -5.18 -14.21 20.08
CA GLU A 284 -5.70 -15.56 20.40
C GLU A 284 -4.57 -16.57 20.62
N ALA A 285 -3.46 -16.43 19.88
CA ALA A 285 -2.26 -17.23 20.07
C ALA A 285 -1.47 -16.87 21.36
N GLY A 286 -1.88 -15.82 22.08
CA GLY A 286 -1.16 -15.32 23.27
C GLY A 286 0.18 -14.64 22.96
N GLU A 287 0.36 -14.22 21.71
CA GLU A 287 1.57 -13.56 21.24
C GLU A 287 1.73 -12.17 21.87
N GLN A 288 2.97 -11.80 22.17
CA GLN A 288 3.29 -10.49 22.73
C GLN A 288 3.94 -9.58 21.71
N VAL A 289 3.49 -8.34 21.66
CA VAL A 289 4.03 -7.27 20.84
C VAL A 289 4.37 -6.09 21.75
N ASP A 290 5.60 -5.59 21.65
CA ASP A 290 6.04 -4.46 22.46
C ASP A 290 5.58 -3.12 21.89
N VAL A 291 5.69 -2.96 20.58
CA VAL A 291 5.35 -1.72 19.87
C VAL A 291 4.53 -2.02 18.63
N LEU A 292 3.40 -1.33 18.49
CA LEU A 292 2.56 -1.34 17.31
C LEU A 292 2.81 -0.05 16.52
N PHE A 293 3.24 -0.15 15.25
CA PHE A 293 3.16 0.91 14.26
C PHE A 293 1.91 0.72 13.42
N MET A 294 1.16 1.80 13.21
CA MET A 294 -0.02 1.81 12.36
C MET A 294 -0.11 3.09 11.54
N ASP A 295 -0.33 2.93 10.23
CA ASP A 295 -0.55 4.01 9.25
C ASP A 295 -1.80 3.69 8.43
N PRO A 296 -3.01 3.75 9.05
CA PRO A 296 -4.25 3.35 8.40
C PRO A 296 -4.68 4.36 7.32
N PRO A 297 -5.64 3.98 6.45
CA PRO A 297 -6.21 4.88 5.45
C PRO A 297 -6.95 6.07 6.12
N ARG A 298 -7.37 7.06 5.29
CA ARG A 298 -8.05 8.29 5.75
C ARG A 298 -9.30 8.09 6.61
N ALA A 299 -9.93 6.95 6.52
CA ALA A 299 -11.08 6.58 7.35
C ALA A 299 -10.70 6.30 8.81
N GLY A 300 -9.40 6.20 9.12
CA GLY A 300 -8.89 5.76 10.41
C GLY A 300 -8.87 4.24 10.53
N ALA A 301 -8.58 3.75 11.73
CA ALA A 301 -8.70 2.35 12.08
C ALA A 301 -10.16 2.04 12.45
N ASP A 302 -10.67 0.90 11.99
CA ASP A 302 -12.01 0.44 12.32
C ASP A 302 -12.09 -0.12 13.75
N GLU A 303 -13.31 -0.34 14.22
CA GLU A 303 -13.57 -0.80 15.59
C GLU A 303 -12.97 -2.18 15.86
N THR A 304 -13.06 -3.10 14.91
CA THR A 304 -12.49 -4.46 15.02
C THR A 304 -10.98 -4.41 15.22
N PHE A 305 -10.31 -3.57 14.46
CA PHE A 305 -8.88 -3.34 14.60
C PHE A 305 -8.51 -2.75 15.96
N LEU A 306 -9.24 -1.72 16.41
CA LEU A 306 -9.01 -1.07 17.71
C LEU A 306 -9.27 -2.04 18.88
N GLU A 307 -10.30 -2.88 18.78
CA GLU A 307 -10.57 -3.93 19.77
C GLU A 307 -9.43 -4.94 19.83
N SER A 308 -8.95 -5.42 18.66
CA SER A 308 -7.81 -6.34 18.57
C SER A 308 -6.52 -5.72 19.12
N THR A 309 -6.30 -4.43 18.88
CA THR A 309 -5.20 -3.67 19.49
C THR A 309 -5.27 -3.70 21.01
N CYS A 310 -6.48 -3.52 21.55
CA CYS A 310 -6.68 -3.54 23.00
C CYS A 310 -6.55 -4.94 23.61
N ARG A 311 -6.85 -6.01 22.87
CA ARG A 311 -6.60 -7.40 23.29
C ARG A 311 -5.12 -7.76 23.26
N LEU A 312 -4.40 -7.39 22.18
CA LEU A 312 -2.97 -7.62 22.03
C LEU A 312 -2.14 -6.83 23.04
N MET A 313 -2.66 -5.71 23.51
CA MET A 313 -2.08 -4.85 24.53
C MET A 313 -0.60 -4.46 24.30
N PRO A 314 -0.19 -3.95 23.14
CA PRO A 314 1.16 -3.47 22.96
C PRO A 314 1.48 -2.37 24.01
N ARG A 315 2.73 -2.38 24.52
CA ARG A 315 3.15 -1.36 25.52
C ARG A 315 3.13 0.04 24.94
N LYS A 316 3.41 0.16 23.64
CA LYS A 316 3.39 1.43 22.91
C LYS A 316 2.66 1.27 21.58
N ILE A 317 1.98 2.33 21.19
CA ILE A 317 1.41 2.48 19.86
C ILE A 317 2.00 3.74 19.25
N VAL A 318 2.52 3.62 18.03
CA VAL A 318 2.94 4.76 17.21
C VAL A 318 1.95 4.84 16.05
N TYR A 319 1.05 5.81 16.14
CA TYR A 319 -0.01 6.04 15.17
C TYR A 319 0.38 7.17 14.24
N ILE A 320 0.45 6.91 12.94
CA ILE A 320 0.62 7.90 11.89
C ILE A 320 -0.74 8.10 11.22
N SER A 321 -1.21 9.33 11.08
CA SER A 321 -2.52 9.60 10.50
C SER A 321 -2.50 10.83 9.60
N CYS A 322 -3.11 10.71 8.42
CA CYS A 322 -3.33 11.82 7.48
C CYS A 322 -4.65 12.60 7.73
N ASN A 323 -5.42 12.23 8.76
CA ASN A 323 -6.70 12.86 9.07
C ASN A 323 -6.87 13.05 10.58
N PRO A 324 -6.65 14.28 11.12
CA PRO A 324 -6.77 14.57 12.54
C PRO A 324 -8.17 14.29 13.13
N VAL A 325 -9.24 14.35 12.31
CA VAL A 325 -10.61 14.09 12.77
C VAL A 325 -10.78 12.62 13.13
N THR A 326 -10.53 11.71 12.19
CA THR A 326 -10.64 10.26 12.47
C THR A 326 -9.59 9.78 13.48
N LEU A 327 -8.42 10.43 13.51
CA LEU A 327 -7.43 10.20 14.55
C LEU A 327 -7.99 10.53 15.94
N SER A 328 -8.69 11.66 16.08
CA SER A 328 -9.34 12.08 17.33
C SER A 328 -10.31 11.01 17.84
N ASP A 329 -11.15 10.45 16.96
CA ASP A 329 -12.12 9.39 17.32
C ASP A 329 -11.39 8.11 17.79
N ASN A 330 -10.34 7.71 17.05
CA ASN A 330 -9.55 6.54 17.43
C ASN A 330 -8.78 6.75 18.74
N LEU A 331 -8.27 7.96 19.00
CA LEU A 331 -7.61 8.29 20.27
C LEU A 331 -8.60 8.25 21.44
N GLU A 332 -9.82 8.72 21.26
CA GLU A 332 -10.89 8.62 22.27
C GLU A 332 -11.14 7.18 22.69
N TYR A 333 -11.27 6.28 21.69
CA TYR A 333 -11.41 4.85 21.95
C TYR A 333 -10.22 4.26 22.72
N LEU A 334 -8.99 4.49 22.23
CA LEU A 334 -7.77 3.94 22.83
C LEU A 334 -7.53 4.48 24.25
N THR A 335 -7.80 5.76 24.48
CA THR A 335 -7.63 6.37 25.82
C THR A 335 -8.68 5.85 26.81
N ALA A 336 -9.92 5.61 26.38
CA ALA A 336 -10.94 4.94 27.19
C ALA A 336 -10.56 3.50 27.58
N LYS A 337 -9.66 2.85 26.80
CA LYS A 337 -9.10 1.51 27.09
C LYS A 337 -7.77 1.54 27.86
N GLY A 338 -7.38 2.70 28.40
CA GLY A 338 -6.26 2.86 29.32
C GLY A 338 -4.92 3.21 28.66
N TYR A 339 -4.89 3.55 27.38
CA TYR A 339 -3.72 4.17 26.76
C TYR A 339 -3.65 5.65 27.11
N LYS A 340 -2.44 6.19 27.26
CA LYS A 340 -2.19 7.62 27.45
C LYS A 340 -1.46 8.19 26.25
N VAL A 341 -1.91 9.32 25.75
CA VAL A 341 -1.21 10.07 24.71
C VAL A 341 0.02 10.73 25.34
N MET A 342 1.20 10.39 24.84
CA MET A 342 2.47 10.88 25.36
C MET A 342 3.05 12.00 24.51
N LYS A 343 2.80 11.96 23.20
CA LYS A 343 3.34 12.93 22.26
C LYS A 343 2.47 13.00 21.00
N MET A 344 2.28 14.21 20.47
CA MET A 344 1.57 14.45 19.20
C MET A 344 2.39 15.41 18.35
N VAL A 345 2.86 14.99 17.18
CA VAL A 345 3.72 15.78 16.31
C VAL A 345 3.11 15.87 14.92
N PRO A 346 2.51 17.01 14.57
CA PRO A 346 2.03 17.25 13.22
C PRO A 346 3.20 17.49 12.25
N VAL A 347 3.07 16.97 11.01
CA VAL A 347 4.08 17.11 9.96
C VAL A 347 3.40 17.58 8.67
N ASP A 348 3.86 18.67 8.08
CA ASP A 348 3.34 19.14 6.80
C ASP A 348 3.86 18.31 5.64
N MET A 349 3.22 17.16 5.41
CA MET A 349 3.51 16.26 4.30
C MET A 349 3.04 16.81 2.95
N PHE A 350 2.04 17.71 2.96
CA PHE A 350 1.29 18.16 1.78
C PHE A 350 1.20 19.70 1.72
N PRO A 351 2.33 20.42 1.55
CA PRO A 351 2.29 21.86 1.31
C PRO A 351 1.27 22.24 0.23
N TYR A 352 0.68 23.42 0.34
CA TYR A 352 -0.36 23.98 -0.54
C TYR A 352 -1.72 23.26 -0.49
N THR A 353 -1.88 22.28 0.41
CA THR A 353 -3.16 21.61 0.66
C THR A 353 -3.59 21.80 2.12
N GLU A 354 -4.81 21.44 2.47
CA GLU A 354 -5.34 21.48 3.84
C GLU A 354 -4.93 20.25 4.67
N HIS A 355 -4.31 19.27 4.03
CA HIS A 355 -3.96 18.01 4.67
C HIS A 355 -2.72 18.13 5.54
N ILE A 356 -2.72 17.39 6.64
CA ILE A 356 -1.61 17.28 7.57
C ILE A 356 -1.48 15.83 8.04
N GLU A 357 -0.26 15.37 8.19
CA GLU A 357 0.05 14.10 8.87
C GLU A 357 0.35 14.35 10.33
N THR A 358 -0.01 13.42 11.21
CA THR A 358 0.30 13.52 12.62
C THR A 358 0.84 12.20 13.15
N VAL A 359 1.99 12.24 13.81
CA VAL A 359 2.54 11.10 14.57
C VAL A 359 2.06 11.22 16.00
N VAL A 360 1.41 10.18 16.51
CA VAL A 360 0.97 10.10 17.91
C VAL A 360 1.64 8.92 18.57
N GLN A 361 2.27 9.17 19.72
CA GLN A 361 2.75 8.14 20.62
C GLN A 361 1.74 7.91 21.74
N LEU A 362 1.26 6.68 21.86
CA LEU A 362 0.50 6.24 23.02
C LEU A 362 1.31 5.23 23.83
N SER A 363 1.11 5.22 25.13
CA SER A 363 1.72 4.25 26.05
C SER A 363 0.67 3.74 27.03
N LYS A 364 0.78 2.46 27.37
CA LYS A 364 0.01 1.87 28.46
C LYS A 364 0.88 1.84 29.70
N GLU A 365 0.45 2.46 30.79
CA GLU A 365 1.18 2.36 32.07
C GLU A 365 1.19 0.91 32.55
N ASN A 366 2.32 0.45 33.03
CA ASN A 366 2.47 -0.87 33.61
C ASN A 366 1.44 -1.06 34.74
N ILE A 367 0.42 -1.87 34.48
CA ILE A 367 -0.14 -2.64 35.57
C ILE A 367 1.00 -3.57 35.96
N SER A 368 1.50 -3.45 37.20
CA SER A 368 2.52 -4.35 37.74
C SER A 368 1.98 -5.79 37.69
N SER A 369 2.11 -6.42 36.56
CA SER A 369 1.91 -7.85 36.40
C SER A 369 3.20 -8.52 36.78
N GLN A 370 3.15 -9.39 37.76
CA GLN A 370 4.17 -10.42 37.93
C GLN A 370 4.26 -11.16 36.60
N ASN A 371 5.25 -10.77 35.77
CA ASN A 371 5.50 -11.41 34.49
C ASN A 371 6.01 -12.83 34.78
N VAL A 372 5.17 -13.81 34.64
CA VAL A 372 5.63 -15.19 34.42
C VAL A 372 6.14 -15.21 32.98
N ARG A 373 7.46 -15.16 32.85
CA ARG A 373 8.15 -15.27 31.57
C ARG A 373 8.08 -16.73 31.14
N VAL A 374 7.19 -17.04 30.21
CA VAL A 374 7.18 -18.34 29.53
C VAL A 374 7.99 -18.15 28.25
N GLU A 375 9.19 -18.72 28.20
CA GLU A 375 9.99 -18.75 26.97
C GLU A 375 9.47 -19.92 26.11
N PHE A 376 8.78 -19.58 25.01
CA PHE A 376 8.53 -20.55 23.95
C PHE A 376 9.54 -20.31 22.82
N SER A 377 10.14 -21.37 22.29
CA SER A 377 10.93 -21.26 21.08
C SER A 377 10.00 -21.12 19.88
N LEU A 378 10.34 -20.26 18.91
CA LEU A 378 9.58 -20.07 17.67
C LEU A 378 9.45 -21.37 16.84
N GLU A 379 10.23 -22.40 17.14
CA GLU A 379 10.16 -23.72 16.53
C GLU A 379 8.95 -24.55 17.00
N GLU A 380 8.34 -24.19 18.14
CA GLU A 380 7.16 -24.85 18.71
C GLU A 380 5.84 -24.17 18.32
N ILE A 381 5.89 -22.94 17.78
CA ILE A 381 4.71 -22.24 17.33
C ILE A 381 4.43 -22.62 15.89
N ASP A 382 3.33 -23.30 15.68
CA ASP A 382 2.85 -23.68 14.36
C ASP A 382 2.35 -22.45 13.58
N MET A 383 3.30 -21.74 12.97
CA MET A 383 3.04 -20.58 12.10
C MET A 383 2.27 -20.94 10.82
N SER A 384 1.96 -22.22 10.58
CA SER A 384 1.19 -22.67 9.42
C SER A 384 -0.25 -22.13 9.42
N ARG A 385 -0.76 -21.66 10.57
CA ARG A 385 -2.06 -20.99 10.67
C ARG A 385 -2.09 -19.61 9.99
N PHE A 386 -0.92 -18.99 9.80
CA PHE A 386 -0.78 -17.70 9.14
C PHE A 386 -0.48 -17.82 7.63
N GLN A 387 -0.21 -19.03 7.15
CA GLN A 387 -0.17 -19.29 5.72
C GLN A 387 -1.61 -19.60 5.26
N GLN A 388 -2.09 -18.90 4.24
CA GLN A 388 -3.30 -19.31 3.52
C GLN A 388 -3.18 -20.80 3.24
N GLY A 389 -4.23 -21.56 3.50
CA GLY A 389 -4.25 -23.01 3.31
C GLY A 389 -3.76 -23.40 1.91
N ALA A 390 -3.28 -24.63 1.76
CA ALA A 390 -2.61 -25.13 0.58
C ALA A 390 -3.25 -24.67 -0.73
N THR A 391 -2.41 -24.27 -1.70
CA THR A 391 -2.88 -23.92 -3.04
C THR A 391 -3.50 -25.15 -3.72
N TYR A 392 -4.30 -24.93 -4.77
CA TYR A 392 -4.86 -26.03 -5.53
C TYR A 392 -3.79 -26.97 -6.08
N GLU A 393 -2.65 -26.42 -6.52
CA GLU A 393 -1.52 -27.20 -7.03
C GLU A 393 -0.85 -28.04 -5.92
N GLN A 394 -0.74 -27.50 -4.72
CA GLN A 394 -0.20 -28.26 -3.57
C GLN A 394 -1.12 -29.41 -3.16
N ILE A 395 -2.44 -29.18 -3.18
CA ILE A 395 -3.44 -30.23 -2.91
C ILE A 395 -3.37 -31.32 -3.99
N GLN A 396 -3.26 -30.93 -5.25
CA GLN A 396 -3.16 -31.87 -6.37
C GLN A 396 -1.87 -32.70 -6.28
N ALA A 397 -0.72 -32.06 -6.02
CA ALA A 397 0.57 -32.72 -5.89
C ALA A 397 0.57 -33.74 -4.73
N TRP A 398 0.04 -33.37 -3.58
CA TRP A 398 -0.02 -34.23 -2.40
C TRP A 398 -0.93 -35.44 -2.61
N VAL A 399 -2.12 -35.25 -3.23
CA VAL A 399 -3.03 -36.37 -3.56
C VAL A 399 -2.39 -37.28 -4.59
N GLN A 400 -1.71 -36.75 -5.61
CA GLN A 400 -1.02 -37.53 -6.62
C GLN A 400 0.12 -38.35 -6.02
N GLU A 401 0.90 -37.78 -5.12
CA GLU A 401 2.03 -38.46 -4.44
C GLU A 401 1.54 -39.56 -3.52
N LYS A 402 0.49 -39.30 -2.72
CA LYS A 402 0.04 -40.22 -1.67
C LYS A 402 -0.90 -41.32 -2.19
N TYR A 403 -1.78 -41.00 -3.14
CA TYR A 403 -2.83 -41.89 -3.62
C TYR A 403 -2.69 -42.32 -5.08
N GLY A 404 -1.76 -41.72 -5.83
CA GLY A 404 -1.48 -42.12 -7.22
C GLY A 404 -2.51 -41.68 -8.25
N PHE A 405 -3.50 -40.84 -7.89
CA PHE A 405 -4.49 -40.33 -8.83
C PHE A 405 -4.62 -38.80 -8.79
N HIS A 406 -5.05 -38.23 -9.92
CA HIS A 406 -5.21 -36.79 -10.07
C HIS A 406 -6.59 -36.29 -9.63
N VAL A 407 -6.64 -35.15 -8.91
CA VAL A 407 -7.86 -34.42 -8.57
C VAL A 407 -7.89 -33.09 -9.34
N THR A 408 -9.08 -32.71 -9.82
CA THR A 408 -9.25 -31.46 -10.55
C THR A 408 -9.54 -30.29 -9.61
N HIS A 409 -9.31 -29.06 -10.06
CA HIS A 409 -9.70 -27.85 -9.31
C HIS A 409 -11.20 -27.87 -8.93
N LEU A 410 -12.06 -28.40 -9.80
CA LEU A 410 -13.49 -28.54 -9.51
C LEU A 410 -13.77 -29.52 -8.36
N ASN A 411 -13.02 -30.63 -8.27
CA ASN A 411 -13.14 -31.56 -7.15
C ASN A 411 -12.75 -30.89 -5.84
N ILE A 412 -11.63 -30.15 -5.84
CA ILE A 412 -11.12 -29.45 -4.67
C ILE A 412 -12.12 -28.35 -4.23
N ALA A 413 -12.61 -27.51 -5.15
CA ALA A 413 -13.57 -26.46 -4.86
C ALA A 413 -14.87 -27.00 -4.23
N LYS A 414 -15.42 -28.10 -4.77
CA LYS A 414 -16.63 -28.74 -4.24
C LYS A 414 -16.42 -29.30 -2.83
N THR A 415 -15.26 -29.93 -2.60
CA THR A 415 -14.92 -30.48 -1.29
C THR A 415 -14.69 -29.37 -0.26
N LYS A 416 -14.01 -28.27 -0.64
CA LYS A 416 -13.87 -27.07 0.21
C LYS A 416 -15.24 -26.55 0.69
N ARG A 417 -16.21 -26.37 -0.22
CA ARG A 417 -17.56 -25.92 0.14
C ARG A 417 -18.27 -26.87 1.08
N LYS A 418 -18.14 -28.18 0.88
CA LYS A 418 -18.72 -29.20 1.78
C LYS A 418 -18.09 -29.15 3.18
N CYS A 419 -16.79 -28.80 3.27
CA CYS A 419 -16.06 -28.68 4.52
C CYS A 419 -16.20 -27.30 5.20
N GLY A 420 -16.99 -26.37 4.62
CA GLY A 420 -17.16 -25.02 5.16
C GLY A 420 -15.97 -24.09 4.98
N ILE A 421 -14.99 -24.45 4.12
CA ILE A 421 -13.86 -23.60 3.79
C ILE A 421 -14.35 -22.51 2.83
N ILE A 422 -14.23 -21.24 3.25
CA ILE A 422 -14.68 -20.09 2.46
C ILE A 422 -13.78 -19.92 1.24
N GLU A 423 -14.33 -20.04 0.04
CA GLU A 423 -13.68 -19.64 -1.22
C GLU A 423 -14.04 -18.18 -1.55
N ARG A 424 -13.10 -17.46 -2.16
CA ARG A 424 -13.40 -16.15 -2.77
C ARG A 424 -14.56 -16.33 -3.77
N GLU A 425 -15.55 -15.46 -3.72
CA GLU A 425 -16.65 -15.45 -4.69
C GLU A 425 -16.07 -15.37 -6.12
N ASN A 426 -16.35 -16.40 -6.90
CA ASN A 426 -15.98 -16.43 -8.31
C ASN A 426 -16.98 -15.55 -9.07
N TYR A 427 -16.52 -14.42 -9.62
CA TYR A 427 -17.33 -13.51 -10.45
C TYR A 427 -17.80 -14.11 -11.78
N ASN A 428 -17.38 -15.32 -12.13
CA ASN A 428 -17.85 -16.07 -13.29
C ASN A 428 -18.91 -17.09 -12.88
N LEU A 429 -20.12 -16.62 -12.63
CA LEU A 429 -21.30 -17.48 -12.48
C LEU A 429 -21.62 -18.13 -13.84
N PRO A 430 -21.94 -19.43 -13.88
CA PRO A 430 -22.37 -20.08 -15.11
C PRO A 430 -23.69 -19.45 -15.60
N LYS A 431 -23.77 -19.17 -16.89
CA LYS A 431 -24.91 -18.51 -17.56
C LYS A 431 -26.24 -19.30 -17.53
N ASN A 432 -26.30 -20.49 -16.94
CA ASN A 432 -27.50 -21.30 -16.82
C ASN A 432 -27.58 -21.93 -15.41
N GLU A 433 -28.64 -21.62 -14.68
CA GLU A 433 -28.95 -22.14 -13.34
C GLU A 433 -29.19 -23.66 -13.27
N ASN A 434 -29.30 -24.37 -14.40
CA ASN A 434 -29.61 -25.80 -14.51
C ASN A 434 -28.44 -26.69 -14.96
N SER A 435 -27.21 -26.24 -14.97
CA SER A 435 -26.06 -27.10 -15.28
C SER A 435 -25.74 -28.02 -14.09
N ARG A 436 -26.21 -29.27 -14.14
CA ARG A 436 -25.77 -30.34 -13.20
C ARG A 436 -24.29 -30.60 -13.43
N SER A 437 -23.44 -30.08 -12.57
CA SER A 437 -22.02 -30.46 -12.56
C SER A 437 -21.87 -31.84 -11.89
N PRO A 438 -21.08 -32.77 -12.44
CA PRO A 438 -20.91 -34.12 -11.87
C PRO A 438 -20.39 -34.05 -10.44
N GLU A 439 -20.90 -34.90 -9.54
CA GLU A 439 -20.43 -35.01 -8.16
C GLU A 439 -18.96 -35.46 -8.11
N THR A 440 -18.25 -35.03 -7.06
CA THR A 440 -16.89 -35.54 -6.83
C THR A 440 -16.96 -37.00 -6.39
N PRO A 441 -16.26 -37.95 -7.03
CA PRO A 441 -16.21 -39.34 -6.57
C PRO A 441 -15.75 -39.44 -5.13
N LYS A 442 -16.39 -40.31 -4.34
CA LYS A 442 -16.15 -40.45 -2.89
C LYS A 442 -14.67 -40.62 -2.53
N GLU A 443 -13.96 -41.46 -3.28
CA GLU A 443 -12.54 -41.73 -3.10
C GLU A 443 -11.68 -40.46 -3.27
N LYS A 444 -12.01 -39.62 -4.24
CA LYS A 444 -11.34 -38.34 -4.45
C LYS A 444 -11.70 -37.30 -3.40
N GLU A 445 -12.93 -37.30 -2.92
CA GLU A 445 -13.42 -36.43 -1.86
C GLU A 445 -12.70 -36.74 -0.54
N GLU A 446 -12.59 -38.01 -0.17
CA GLU A 446 -11.89 -38.45 1.03
C GLU A 446 -10.38 -38.09 0.99
N ALA A 447 -9.72 -38.29 -0.13
CA ALA A 447 -8.32 -37.91 -0.31
C ALA A 447 -8.09 -36.41 -0.20
N ILE A 448 -9.02 -35.59 -0.73
CA ILE A 448 -8.96 -34.13 -0.62
C ILE A 448 -9.22 -33.69 0.85
N ILE A 449 -10.17 -34.30 1.55
CA ILE A 449 -10.42 -34.01 2.97
C ILE A 449 -9.19 -34.34 3.82
N GLU A 450 -8.53 -35.46 3.56
CA GLU A 450 -7.29 -35.83 4.25
C GLU A 450 -6.16 -34.83 3.94
N THR A 451 -6.08 -34.34 2.71
CA THR A 451 -5.17 -33.26 2.34
C THR A 451 -5.46 -31.98 3.13
N PHE A 452 -6.73 -31.60 3.29
CA PHE A 452 -7.11 -30.44 4.10
C PHE A 452 -6.67 -30.59 5.57
N ARG A 453 -6.80 -31.80 6.15
CA ARG A 453 -6.28 -32.07 7.50
C ARG A 453 -4.75 -31.99 7.54
N HIS A 454 -4.05 -32.53 6.52
CA HIS A 454 -2.59 -32.48 6.44
C HIS A 454 -2.09 -31.02 6.38
N PHE A 455 -2.73 -30.19 5.59
CA PHE A 455 -2.41 -28.76 5.49
C PHE A 455 -3.16 -27.90 6.51
N ARG A 456 -3.83 -28.51 7.48
CA ARG A 456 -4.57 -27.86 8.58
C ARG A 456 -5.57 -26.81 8.10
N MET A 457 -6.27 -27.11 7.04
CA MET A 457 -7.34 -26.29 6.49
C MET A 457 -8.69 -26.57 7.16
N ILE A 458 -8.81 -27.75 7.80
CA ILE A 458 -9.94 -28.21 8.64
C ILE A 458 -9.41 -29.02 9.80
#